data_0a624b4fea7be76194c885fa5f40ac9d
#
_entry.id   0a624b4fea7be76194c885fa5f40ac9d
#
_cell.length_a   1.000
_cell.length_b   1.000
_cell.length_c   1.000
_cell.angle_alpha   90.00
_cell.angle_beta   90.00
_cell.angle_gamma   90.00
#
_symmetry.space_group_name_H-M   'P 1'
#
loop_
_entity.id
_entity.type
_entity.pdbx_description
1 polymer ?
#
loop_
_entity_poly.entity_id
_entity_poly.type
_entity_poly.pdbx_seq_one_letter_code
_entity_poly.pdbx_strand_id
1 'polypeptide(L)'
;ACDEHQARALVCAAVRETFEESGVLLAGTSADDVVADTTGEDWEVDREALVSRELAMTDFLTRRGLVLRTDLLGVWGAWLTPVFEPKRYRTWFFVALLPEGQRTRDVSTESSEVWWLPAADAAVSRPARVATVINRACAEGL
;
A
#
# COMPACT_ATOMS: atom_id res chain seq x y z
N ALA A 1 13.50 -9.38 -15.67
CA ALA A 1 12.04 -9.53 -15.71
C ALA A 1 11.58 -9.97 -14.32
N CYS A 2 10.46 -9.45 -13.84
CA CYS A 2 9.83 -9.89 -12.61
C CYS A 2 9.11 -11.21 -12.90
N ASP A 3 9.39 -12.27 -12.14
CA ASP A 3 8.63 -13.50 -12.25
C ASP A 3 7.26 -13.39 -11.58
N GLU A 4 6.39 -14.38 -11.77
CA GLU A 4 5.04 -14.37 -11.23
C GLU A 4 5.01 -14.34 -9.69
N HIS A 5 5.93 -15.05 -9.06
CA HIS A 5 6.02 -15.08 -7.60
C HIS A 5 6.40 -13.70 -7.04
N GLN A 6 7.40 -13.06 -7.65
CA GLN A 6 7.81 -11.70 -7.30
C GLN A 6 6.67 -10.69 -7.55
N ALA A 7 5.95 -10.82 -8.68
CA ALA A 7 4.84 -9.94 -8.97
C ALA A 7 3.72 -10.07 -7.93
N ARG A 8 3.37 -11.28 -7.53
CA ARG A 8 2.39 -11.52 -6.46
C ARG A 8 2.84 -10.94 -5.12
N ALA A 9 4.10 -11.14 -4.75
CA ALA A 9 4.67 -10.59 -3.52
C ALA A 9 4.60 -9.06 -3.50
N LEU A 10 4.96 -8.40 -4.62
CA LEU A 10 4.90 -6.96 -4.77
C LEU A 10 3.47 -6.41 -4.61
N VAL A 11 2.50 -7.05 -5.24
CA VAL A 11 1.09 -6.62 -5.17
C VAL A 11 0.53 -6.84 -3.77
N CYS A 12 0.83 -7.97 -3.13
CA CYS A 12 0.45 -8.21 -1.73
C CYS A 12 1.07 -7.18 -0.78
N ALA A 13 2.35 -6.85 -0.98
CA ALA A 13 3.02 -5.82 -0.20
C ALA A 13 2.36 -4.45 -0.42
N ALA A 14 2.00 -4.10 -1.68
CA ALA A 14 1.31 -2.86 -1.98
C ALA A 14 0.01 -2.71 -1.20
N VAL A 15 -0.85 -3.73 -1.20
CA VAL A 15 -2.11 -3.69 -0.44
C VAL A 15 -1.86 -3.60 1.06
N ARG A 16 -0.89 -4.38 1.58
CA ARG A 16 -0.56 -4.38 3.01
C ARG A 16 -0.07 -3.00 3.46
N GLU A 17 0.92 -2.45 2.79
CA GLU A 17 1.51 -1.15 3.16
C GLU A 17 0.49 -0.01 3.01
N THR A 18 -0.38 -0.06 2.01
CA THR A 18 -1.48 0.90 1.89
C THR A 18 -2.38 0.86 3.13
N PHE A 19 -2.73 -0.33 3.61
CA PHE A 19 -3.53 -0.45 4.83
C PHE A 19 -2.76 -0.01 6.08
N GLU A 20 -1.51 -0.44 6.23
CA GLU A 20 -0.65 -0.06 7.36
C GLU A 20 -0.47 1.45 7.47
N GLU A 21 -0.26 2.15 6.35
CA GLU A 21 0.09 3.57 6.33
C GLU A 21 -1.11 4.52 6.26
N SER A 22 -2.23 4.10 5.68
CA SER A 22 -3.38 4.97 5.44
C SER A 22 -4.71 4.46 5.99
N GLY A 23 -4.76 3.21 6.44
CA GLY A 23 -5.98 2.55 6.82
C GLY A 23 -6.88 2.13 5.65
N VAL A 24 -6.45 2.33 4.40
CA VAL A 24 -7.20 1.93 3.20
C VAL A 24 -6.87 0.50 2.84
N LEU A 25 -7.88 -0.35 2.72
CA LEU A 25 -7.74 -1.77 2.42
C LEU A 25 -8.37 -2.14 1.09
N LEU A 26 -7.56 -2.64 0.17
CA LEU A 26 -8.02 -3.19 -1.11
C LEU A 26 -8.25 -4.70 -0.97
N ALA A 27 -9.28 -5.06 -0.22
CA ALA A 27 -9.73 -6.43 -0.01
C ALA A 27 -11.25 -6.46 0.17
N GLY A 28 -11.86 -7.59 -0.06
CA GLY A 28 -13.30 -7.80 0.08
C GLY A 28 -13.63 -9.23 0.46
N THR A 29 -14.89 -9.53 0.70
CA THR A 29 -15.36 -10.89 1.01
C THR A 29 -15.41 -11.78 -0.22
N SER A 30 -15.31 -11.20 -1.41
CA SER A 30 -15.26 -11.87 -2.70
C SER A 30 -14.48 -11.08 -3.74
N ALA A 31 -14.35 -11.62 -4.94
CA ALA A 31 -13.72 -10.94 -6.07
C ALA A 31 -14.53 -9.72 -6.60
N ASP A 32 -15.79 -9.59 -6.21
CA ASP A 32 -16.69 -8.53 -6.68
C ASP A 32 -17.03 -7.51 -5.59
N ASP A 33 -16.45 -7.66 -4.39
CA ASP A 33 -16.74 -6.86 -3.21
C ASP A 33 -15.48 -6.16 -2.69
N VAL A 34 -15.66 -5.04 -2.02
CA VAL A 34 -14.60 -4.31 -1.30
C VAL A 34 -15.15 -3.86 0.06
N VAL A 35 -14.36 -4.03 1.10
CA VAL A 35 -14.70 -3.53 2.43
C VAL A 35 -15.01 -2.04 2.36
N ALA A 36 -16.21 -1.66 2.83
CA ALA A 36 -16.67 -0.27 2.76
C ALA A 36 -16.13 0.61 3.89
N ASP A 37 -15.79 0.02 5.03
CA ASP A 37 -15.34 0.78 6.20
C ASP A 37 -14.28 0.00 6.99
N THR A 38 -13.17 0.65 7.26
CA THR A 38 -12.02 0.14 8.04
C THR A 38 -11.71 1.01 9.26
N THR A 39 -12.66 1.86 9.70
CA THR A 39 -12.45 2.84 10.77
C THR A 39 -12.74 2.30 12.17
N GLY A 40 -13.30 1.10 12.29
CA GLY A 40 -13.58 0.48 13.59
C GLY A 40 -12.33 0.19 14.42
N GLU A 41 -12.47 0.18 15.74
CA GLU A 41 -11.36 -0.11 16.67
C GLU A 41 -10.72 -1.47 16.41
N ASP A 42 -11.51 -2.48 16.04
CA ASP A 42 -11.03 -3.81 15.68
C ASP A 42 -10.15 -3.81 14.41
N TRP A 43 -10.42 -2.92 13.46
CA TRP A 43 -9.57 -2.70 12.28
C TRP A 43 -8.25 -2.04 12.66
N GLU A 44 -8.29 -1.09 13.58
CA GLU A 44 -7.09 -0.39 14.03
C GLU A 44 -6.15 -1.32 14.81
N VAL A 45 -6.69 -2.17 15.69
CA VAL A 45 -5.92 -3.21 16.38
C VAL A 45 -5.21 -4.15 15.40
N ASP A 46 -5.93 -4.58 14.36
CA ASP A 46 -5.34 -5.43 13.34
C ASP A 46 -4.28 -4.70 12.49
N ARG A 47 -4.53 -3.43 12.16
CA ARG A 47 -3.56 -2.61 11.43
C ARG A 47 -2.25 -2.45 12.23
N GLU A 48 -2.35 -2.11 13.51
CA GLU A 48 -1.19 -1.99 14.40
C GLU A 48 -0.43 -3.32 14.54
N ALA A 49 -1.15 -4.43 14.65
CA ALA A 49 -0.54 -5.76 14.70
C ALA A 49 0.17 -6.15 13.39
N LEU A 50 -0.31 -5.69 12.23
CA LEU A 50 0.39 -5.82 10.95
C LEU A 50 1.65 -4.96 10.93
N VAL A 51 1.57 -3.69 11.34
CA VAL A 51 2.72 -2.78 11.43
C VAL A 51 3.82 -3.34 12.34
N SER A 52 3.45 -3.85 13.51
CA SER A 52 4.39 -4.46 14.48
C SER A 52 4.87 -5.85 14.05
N ARG A 53 4.30 -6.42 12.98
CA ARG A 53 4.56 -7.78 12.50
C ARG A 53 4.17 -8.89 13.48
N GLU A 54 3.31 -8.59 14.44
CA GLU A 54 2.68 -9.57 15.33
C GLU A 54 1.60 -10.38 14.61
N LEU A 55 1.03 -9.82 13.55
CA LEU A 55 0.03 -10.45 12.70
C LEU A 55 0.56 -10.54 11.27
N ALA A 56 0.52 -11.73 10.67
CA ALA A 56 0.81 -11.88 9.26
C ALA A 56 -0.40 -11.49 8.40
N MET A 57 -0.16 -10.92 7.20
CA MET A 57 -1.23 -10.51 6.29
C MET A 57 -2.15 -11.69 5.90
N THR A 58 -1.59 -12.87 5.74
CA THR A 58 -2.36 -14.10 5.44
C THR A 58 -3.31 -14.47 6.57
N ASP A 59 -2.87 -14.36 7.82
CA ASP A 59 -3.68 -14.67 8.99
C ASP A 59 -4.77 -13.61 9.19
N PHE A 60 -4.45 -12.35 8.97
CA PHE A 60 -5.41 -11.25 8.96
C PHE A 60 -6.54 -11.49 7.95
N LEU A 61 -6.20 -11.77 6.69
CA LEU A 61 -7.18 -12.03 5.64
C LEU A 61 -8.02 -13.26 5.95
N THR A 62 -7.39 -14.35 6.38
CA THR A 62 -8.09 -15.61 6.73
C THR A 62 -9.06 -15.39 7.87
N ARG A 63 -8.63 -14.73 8.94
CA ARG A 63 -9.47 -14.47 10.12
C ARG A 63 -10.70 -13.61 9.80
N ARG A 64 -10.55 -12.65 8.89
CA ARG A 64 -11.62 -11.77 8.44
C ARG A 64 -12.44 -12.31 7.25
N GLY A 65 -12.05 -13.45 6.70
CA GLY A 65 -12.70 -14.02 5.51
C GLY A 65 -12.55 -13.14 4.28
N LEU A 66 -11.40 -12.51 4.12
CA LEU A 66 -11.14 -11.55 3.03
C LEU A 66 -10.23 -12.13 1.96
N VAL A 67 -10.42 -11.67 0.75
CA VAL A 67 -9.54 -11.87 -0.40
C VAL A 67 -9.01 -10.53 -0.90
N LEU A 68 -7.76 -10.51 -1.35
CA LEU A 68 -7.15 -9.30 -1.91
C LEU A 68 -7.82 -8.94 -3.24
N ARG A 69 -8.12 -7.65 -3.41
CA ARG A 69 -8.63 -7.06 -4.63
C ARG A 69 -7.47 -6.42 -5.43
N THR A 70 -6.56 -7.27 -5.87
CA THR A 70 -5.38 -6.87 -6.63
C THR A 70 -5.72 -6.30 -8.01
N ASP A 71 -6.90 -6.60 -8.51
CA ASP A 71 -7.48 -6.04 -9.72
C ASP A 71 -7.76 -4.52 -9.63
N LEU A 72 -7.83 -3.97 -8.41
CA LEU A 72 -8.00 -2.54 -8.17
C LEU A 72 -6.68 -1.75 -8.21
N LEU A 73 -5.55 -2.44 -8.32
CA LEU A 73 -4.24 -1.82 -8.44
C LEU A 73 -3.81 -1.70 -9.91
N GLY A 74 -3.52 -0.48 -10.34
CA GLY A 74 -2.84 -0.22 -11.61
C GLY A 74 -1.34 -0.04 -11.39
N VAL A 75 -0.52 -0.66 -12.22
CA VAL A 75 0.93 -0.40 -12.22
C VAL A 75 1.18 0.96 -12.86
N TRP A 76 1.79 1.88 -12.12
CA TRP A 76 2.17 3.20 -12.64
C TRP A 76 3.57 3.19 -13.24
N GLY A 77 4.54 2.58 -12.55
CA GLY A 77 5.92 2.54 -13.00
C GLY A 77 6.86 1.89 -12.00
N ALA A 78 8.13 1.86 -12.37
CA ALA A 78 9.19 1.37 -11.51
C ALA A 78 10.37 2.33 -11.52
N TRP A 79 11.04 2.46 -10.39
CA TRP A 79 12.23 3.26 -10.20
C TRP A 79 13.35 2.40 -9.63
N LEU A 80 14.55 2.57 -10.16
CA LEU A 80 15.76 1.98 -9.61
C LEU A 80 16.66 3.10 -9.13
N THR A 81 17.07 3.05 -7.87
CA THR A 81 18.00 4.02 -7.30
C THR A 81 19.27 4.08 -8.16
N PRO A 82 19.79 5.29 -8.47
CA PRO A 82 20.99 5.48 -9.28
C PRO A 82 22.19 4.71 -8.77
N VAL A 83 23.13 4.38 -9.68
CA VAL A 83 24.29 3.52 -9.39
C VAL A 83 25.32 4.12 -8.42
N PHE A 84 25.29 5.44 -8.24
CA PHE A 84 26.19 6.14 -7.33
C PHE A 84 25.71 6.16 -5.88
N GLU A 85 24.48 5.70 -5.62
CA GLU A 85 23.95 5.61 -4.27
C GLU A 85 24.47 4.37 -3.54
N PRO A 86 24.88 4.48 -2.27
CA PRO A 86 25.44 3.36 -1.49
C PRO A 86 24.41 2.26 -1.20
N LYS A 87 23.13 2.59 -1.20
CA LYS A 87 22.02 1.64 -1.11
C LYS A 87 21.09 1.84 -2.29
N ARG A 88 20.79 0.75 -2.97
CA ARG A 88 19.93 0.78 -4.16
C ARG A 88 18.65 -0.01 -3.91
N TYR A 89 17.53 0.61 -4.30
CA TYR A 89 16.21 0.02 -4.18
C TYR A 89 15.56 0.00 -5.56
N ARG A 90 14.84 -1.07 -5.84
CA ARG A 90 13.89 -1.12 -6.94
C ARG A 90 12.50 -0.89 -6.34
N THR A 91 11.91 0.26 -6.65
CA THR A 91 10.60 0.65 -6.15
C THR A 91 9.57 0.54 -7.26
N TRP A 92 8.45 -0.09 -6.96
CA TRP A 92 7.30 -0.17 -7.85
C TRP A 92 6.21 0.76 -7.33
N PHE A 93 5.65 1.54 -8.24
CA PHE A 93 4.56 2.47 -7.95
C PHE A 93 3.26 1.90 -8.48
N PHE A 94 2.26 1.90 -7.64
CA PHE A 94 0.91 1.50 -7.98
C PHE A 94 -0.04 2.67 -7.77
N VAL A 95 -1.15 2.65 -8.49
CA VAL A 95 -2.28 3.57 -8.32
C VAL A 95 -3.54 2.77 -8.06
N ALA A 96 -4.40 3.30 -7.22
CA ALA A 96 -5.72 2.76 -6.98
C ALA A 96 -6.72 3.90 -6.76
N LEU A 97 -7.98 3.64 -7.02
CA LEU A 97 -9.06 4.49 -6.57
C LEU A 97 -9.37 4.17 -5.11
N LEU A 98 -9.62 5.22 -4.32
CA LEU A 98 -10.10 5.03 -2.96
C LEU A 98 -11.46 4.31 -3.01
N PRO A 99 -11.62 3.15 -2.35
CA PRO A 99 -12.91 2.48 -2.31
C PRO A 99 -13.99 3.35 -1.68
N GLU A 100 -15.21 3.25 -2.22
CA GLU A 100 -16.35 3.96 -1.69
C GLU A 100 -16.59 3.61 -0.22
N GLY A 101 -16.81 4.62 0.60
CA GLY A 101 -17.01 4.47 2.04
C GLY A 101 -15.71 4.48 2.87
N GLN A 102 -14.58 4.07 2.31
CA GLN A 102 -13.31 4.12 3.02
C GLN A 102 -12.73 5.54 3.10
N ARG A 103 -11.94 5.77 4.13
CA ARG A 103 -11.27 7.06 4.37
C ARG A 103 -9.80 6.83 4.68
N THR A 104 -8.94 7.67 4.11
CA THR A 104 -7.54 7.73 4.54
C THR A 104 -7.45 8.34 5.93
N ARG A 105 -6.56 7.81 6.75
CA ARG A 105 -6.25 8.29 8.08
C ARG A 105 -4.76 8.61 8.18
N ASP A 106 -4.42 9.62 8.93
CA ASP A 106 -3.03 9.93 9.27
C ASP A 106 -2.60 9.04 10.45
N VAL A 107 -2.26 7.81 10.14
CA VAL A 107 -1.89 6.76 11.10
C VAL A 107 -0.46 6.27 10.92
N SER A 108 0.25 6.79 9.91
CA SER A 108 1.62 6.40 9.63
C SER A 108 2.60 7.20 10.48
N THR A 109 3.58 6.50 11.05
CA THR A 109 4.75 7.13 11.70
C THR A 109 5.82 7.54 10.67
N GLU A 110 5.71 7.09 9.42
CA GLU A 110 6.66 7.34 8.35
C GLU A 110 6.27 8.54 7.48
N SER A 111 4.98 8.84 7.33
CA SER A 111 4.48 10.01 6.63
C SER A 111 4.08 11.11 7.61
N SER A 112 4.56 12.33 7.36
CA SER A 112 4.29 13.47 8.21
C SER A 112 2.97 14.20 7.89
N GLU A 113 2.42 13.98 6.70
CA GLU A 113 1.22 14.68 6.23
C GLU A 113 0.51 13.91 5.11
N VAL A 114 -0.83 13.93 5.12
CA VAL A 114 -1.69 13.42 4.04
C VAL A 114 -2.37 14.61 3.34
N TRP A 115 -2.22 14.70 2.03
CA TRP A 115 -2.77 15.80 1.24
C TRP A 115 -3.63 15.26 0.10
N TRP A 116 -4.79 15.89 -0.09
CA TRP A 116 -5.63 15.65 -1.26
C TRP A 116 -5.41 16.77 -2.25
N LEU A 117 -4.86 16.47 -3.42
CA LEU A 117 -4.52 17.45 -4.44
C LEU A 117 -5.12 17.04 -5.80
N PRO A 118 -5.55 18.02 -6.62
CA PRO A 118 -5.76 17.78 -8.04
C PRO A 118 -4.48 17.23 -8.68
N ALA A 119 -4.61 16.33 -9.65
CA ALA A 119 -3.46 15.69 -10.30
C ALA A 119 -2.47 16.70 -10.92
N ALA A 120 -2.98 17.82 -11.45
CA ALA A 120 -2.13 18.90 -11.99
C ALA A 120 -1.28 19.56 -10.91
N ASP A 121 -1.82 19.77 -9.72
CA ASP A 121 -1.11 20.37 -8.60
C ASP A 121 -0.10 19.42 -7.98
N ALA A 122 -0.44 18.11 -7.95
CA ALA A 122 0.47 17.06 -7.51
C ALA A 122 1.72 16.97 -8.40
N ALA A 123 1.59 17.22 -9.70
CA ALA A 123 2.71 17.21 -10.65
C ALA A 123 3.72 18.35 -10.43
N VAL A 124 3.30 19.46 -9.82
CA VAL A 124 4.13 20.63 -9.52
C VAL A 124 4.68 20.59 -8.09
N SER A 125 4.11 19.77 -7.22
CA SER A 125 4.58 19.58 -5.86
C SER A 125 5.95 18.91 -5.88
N ARG A 126 6.85 19.39 -5.01
CA ARG A 126 8.21 18.82 -4.94
C ARG A 126 8.14 17.31 -4.70
N PRO A 127 8.96 16.50 -5.39
CA PRO A 127 8.93 15.04 -5.32
C PRO A 127 9.01 14.46 -3.89
N ALA A 128 9.55 15.22 -2.95
CA ALA A 128 9.67 14.82 -1.55
C ALA A 128 8.34 14.90 -0.76
N ARG A 129 7.25 15.36 -1.35
CA ARG A 129 5.96 15.58 -0.66
C ARG A 129 4.75 14.94 -1.36
N VAL A 130 4.94 14.29 -2.46
CA VAL A 130 3.89 13.42 -3.01
C VAL A 130 3.94 12.17 -2.16
N ALA A 131 3.02 12.02 -1.23
CA ALA A 131 2.76 10.75 -0.58
C ALA A 131 2.14 9.82 -1.60
N THR A 132 2.93 9.44 -2.54
CA THR A 132 2.78 8.19 -3.23
C THR A 132 2.94 7.15 -2.13
N VAL A 133 2.01 6.25 -1.97
CA VAL A 133 2.24 5.03 -1.21
C VAL A 133 3.45 4.36 -1.88
N ILE A 134 4.62 4.68 -1.37
CA ILE A 134 5.87 4.14 -1.87
C ILE A 134 6.02 2.79 -1.21
N ASN A 135 5.54 1.78 -1.90
CA ASN A 135 5.83 0.42 -1.53
C ASN A 135 7.34 0.19 -1.64
N ARG A 136 8.02 0.18 -0.53
CA ARG A 136 9.36 -0.40 -0.40
C ARG A 136 9.29 -1.92 -0.46
N ALA A 137 8.60 -2.46 -1.45
CA ALA A 137 8.66 -3.87 -1.71
C ALA A 137 10.03 -4.19 -2.32
N CYS A 138 10.84 -4.87 -1.53
CA CYS A 138 12.16 -5.41 -1.82
C CYS A 138 13.32 -4.41 -1.77
N ALA A 139 13.88 -4.25 -0.58
CA ALA A 139 15.31 -4.03 -0.44
C ALA A 139 16.04 -5.32 -0.83
N GLU A 140 16.15 -5.62 -2.10
CA GLU A 140 17.12 -6.60 -2.56
C GLU A 140 18.43 -5.87 -2.71
N GLY A 141 19.37 -6.19 -1.81
CA GLY A 141 20.77 -5.87 -2.06
C GLY A 141 21.18 -6.53 -3.36
N LEU A 142 21.48 -5.72 -4.36
CA LEU A 142 22.23 -6.12 -5.55
C LEU A 142 23.71 -6.12 -5.22
#